data_dd19a6131ee771308d193581eb80d964
#
_entry.id   dd19a6131ee771308d193581eb80d964
#
_cell.length_a   1.000
_cell.length_b   1.000
_cell.length_c   1.000
_cell.angle_alpha   90.00
_cell.angle_beta   90.00
_cell.angle_gamma   90.00
#
_symmetry.space_group_name_H-M   'P 1'
#
loop_
_entity.id
_entity.type
_entity.pdbx_description
1 polymer ?
#
loop_
_entity_poly.entity_id
_entity_poly.type
_entity_poly.pdbx_seq_one_letter_code
_entity_poly.pdbx_strand_id
1 'polypeptide(L)'
;ELMAYNELAYSVTIEDVYESGRTKNEQLNGTISRLIDMIEENNDKIINDFDIVLDENNQYAFTVEGKTLLRFLADIYGKPKTEDLEYAERTATAEEVISYLAGTKKFAIGEYLDPNDRNSDFIVGSGYTKEKLLQMVTIRYAMSLNSYQKYIATTVAKDVSDETVAMIMENADVLDGVSVTEDTIRKYVDSVYYSHIIGYIGKISDDEYARLS
;
A
#
# COMPACT_ATOMS: atom_id res chain seq x y z
N GLU A 1 15.14 -7.64 35.30
CA GLU A 1 15.76 -7.22 34.03
C GLU A 1 14.63 -6.99 33.02
N LEU A 2 14.65 -5.85 32.33
CA LEU A 2 13.55 -5.48 31.43
C LEU A 2 13.73 -6.27 30.12
N MET A 3 12.83 -7.21 29.83
CA MET A 3 12.90 -8.05 28.62
C MET A 3 12.21 -7.41 27.41
N ALA A 4 11.27 -6.50 27.65
CA ALA A 4 10.59 -5.73 26.60
C ALA A 4 10.12 -4.38 27.17
N TYR A 5 10.10 -3.37 26.34
CA TYR A 5 9.56 -2.04 26.66
C TYR A 5 8.75 -1.49 25.48
N ASN A 6 7.86 -0.56 25.80
CA ASN A 6 7.13 0.16 24.78
C ASN A 6 7.93 1.40 24.39
N GLU A 7 8.13 1.61 23.11
CA GLU A 7 8.76 2.80 22.53
C GLU A 7 7.71 3.57 21.75
N LEU A 8 7.77 4.90 21.84
CA LEU A 8 6.95 5.78 21.01
C LEU A 8 7.41 5.62 19.56
N ALA A 9 6.45 5.44 18.68
CA ALA A 9 6.66 5.37 17.24
C ALA A 9 5.67 6.27 16.54
N TYR A 10 5.98 6.64 15.31
CA TYR A 10 5.07 7.43 14.49
C TYR A 10 4.65 6.63 13.26
N SER A 11 3.36 6.71 12.95
CA SER A 11 2.78 6.14 11.73
C SER A 11 2.24 7.26 10.85
N VAL A 12 2.48 7.14 9.55
CA VAL A 12 1.95 8.06 8.55
C VAL A 12 0.71 7.45 7.92
N THR A 13 -0.37 8.22 7.91
CA THR A 13 -1.66 7.80 7.37
C THR A 13 -2.16 8.77 6.30
N ILE A 14 -3.00 8.29 5.39
CA ILE A 14 -3.65 9.08 4.35
C ILE A 14 -5.14 8.77 4.26
N GLU A 15 -5.94 9.82 4.07
CA GLU A 15 -7.38 9.75 3.79
C GLU A 15 -7.69 10.35 2.43
N ASP A 16 -8.74 9.84 1.77
CA ASP A 16 -9.24 10.43 0.53
C ASP A 16 -10.18 11.59 0.84
N VAL A 17 -9.62 12.78 0.93
CA VAL A 17 -10.35 14.03 1.22
C VAL A 17 -10.82 14.78 -0.04
N TYR A 18 -10.43 14.28 -1.21
CA TYR A 18 -10.75 14.96 -2.47
C TYR A 18 -12.18 14.72 -2.93
N GLU A 19 -12.85 15.79 -3.37
CA GLU A 19 -14.20 15.67 -3.93
C GLU A 19 -14.22 14.85 -5.23
N SER A 20 -15.32 14.14 -5.44
CA SER A 20 -15.52 13.37 -6.66
C SER A 20 -15.56 14.31 -7.87
N GLY A 21 -14.67 14.07 -8.84
CA GLY A 21 -14.54 14.93 -10.00
C GLY A 21 -13.43 14.47 -10.95
N ARG A 22 -13.24 15.22 -12.02
CA ARG A 22 -12.28 14.88 -13.09
C ARG A 22 -10.82 14.93 -12.62
N THR A 23 -10.49 15.74 -11.62
CA THR A 23 -9.14 15.97 -11.11
C THR A 23 -8.82 15.15 -9.85
N LYS A 24 -9.81 14.44 -9.31
CA LYS A 24 -9.64 13.70 -8.05
C LYS A 24 -8.44 12.77 -8.05
N ASN A 25 -8.34 11.90 -9.05
CA ASN A 25 -7.22 10.96 -9.13
C ASN A 25 -5.89 11.68 -9.31
N GLU A 26 -5.84 12.73 -10.11
CA GLU A 26 -4.64 13.54 -10.33
C GLU A 26 -4.15 14.20 -9.03
N GLN A 27 -5.05 14.81 -8.26
CA GLN A 27 -4.74 15.43 -6.97
C GLN A 27 -4.26 14.38 -5.95
N LEU A 28 -5.02 13.31 -5.76
CA LEU A 28 -4.67 12.26 -4.82
C LEU A 28 -3.36 11.55 -5.19
N ASN A 29 -3.15 11.25 -6.47
CA ASN A 29 -1.89 10.65 -6.94
C ASN A 29 -0.71 11.63 -6.75
N GLY A 30 -0.92 12.92 -6.95
CA GLY A 30 0.07 13.95 -6.69
C GLY A 30 0.48 14.02 -5.22
N THR A 31 -0.48 13.96 -4.30
CA THR A 31 -0.22 13.91 -2.86
C THR A 31 0.52 12.63 -2.47
N ILE A 32 0.07 11.46 -2.95
CA ILE A 32 0.74 10.18 -2.68
C ILE A 32 2.17 10.19 -3.21
N SER A 33 2.40 10.70 -4.42
CA SER A 33 3.74 10.78 -5.00
C SER A 33 4.70 11.60 -4.14
N ARG A 34 4.28 12.80 -3.69
CA ARG A 34 5.09 13.65 -2.80
C ARG A 34 5.33 12.99 -1.45
N LEU A 35 4.31 12.35 -0.88
CA LEU A 35 4.42 11.65 0.39
C LEU A 35 5.46 10.52 0.32
N ILE A 36 5.45 9.73 -0.75
CA ILE A 36 6.45 8.68 -0.98
C ILE A 36 7.86 9.29 -1.01
N ASP A 37 8.07 10.38 -1.77
CA ASP A 37 9.38 11.04 -1.86
C ASP A 37 9.88 11.49 -0.49
N MET A 38 9.03 12.12 0.32
CA MET A 38 9.38 12.60 1.65
C MET A 38 9.75 11.46 2.62
N ILE A 39 9.02 10.35 2.56
CA ILE A 39 9.30 9.18 3.41
C ILE A 39 10.65 8.56 3.01
N GLU A 40 10.90 8.40 1.71
CA GLU A 40 12.13 7.77 1.21
C GLU A 40 13.36 8.67 1.34
N GLU A 41 13.22 9.99 1.30
CA GLU A 41 14.33 10.94 1.48
C GLU A 41 15.02 10.74 2.83
N ASN A 42 14.27 10.35 3.84
CA ASN A 42 14.78 10.05 5.18
C ASN A 42 15.07 8.55 5.41
N ASN A 43 15.11 7.74 4.36
CA ASN A 43 15.32 6.28 4.37
C ASN A 43 14.24 5.49 5.14
N ASP A 44 13.09 6.07 5.38
CA ASP A 44 11.93 5.36 5.87
C ASP A 44 11.27 4.57 4.74
N LYS A 45 10.40 3.61 5.09
CA LYS A 45 9.83 2.68 4.11
C LYS A 45 8.31 2.74 4.06
N ILE A 46 7.79 2.67 2.85
CA ILE A 46 6.37 2.46 2.60
C ILE A 46 6.00 1.02 2.96
N ILE A 47 4.83 0.84 3.60
CA ILE A 47 4.26 -0.49 3.85
C ILE A 47 3.97 -1.16 2.52
N ASN A 48 4.48 -2.38 2.36
CA ASN A 48 4.25 -3.19 1.17
C ASN A 48 3.53 -4.50 1.56
N ASP A 49 2.23 -4.39 1.77
CA ASP A 49 1.34 -5.55 2.02
C ASP A 49 0.62 -6.00 0.73
N PHE A 50 1.21 -5.69 -0.43
CA PHE A 50 0.66 -6.02 -1.73
C PHE A 50 1.35 -7.25 -2.32
N ASP A 51 0.58 -8.17 -2.91
CA ASP A 51 1.10 -9.45 -3.39
C ASP A 51 1.85 -9.35 -4.75
N ILE A 52 2.38 -8.17 -5.05
CA ILE A 52 3.29 -7.93 -6.19
C ILE A 52 4.51 -7.17 -5.69
N VAL A 53 5.68 -7.59 -6.14
CA VAL A 53 6.98 -6.95 -5.88
C VAL A 53 7.76 -6.77 -7.17
N LEU A 54 8.84 -5.99 -7.12
CA LEU A 54 9.88 -6.00 -8.15
C LEU A 54 10.91 -7.09 -7.83
N ASP A 55 11.20 -7.92 -8.81
CA ASP A 55 12.24 -8.94 -8.73
C ASP A 55 13.65 -8.35 -8.95
N GLU A 56 14.67 -9.20 -8.89
CA GLU A 56 16.07 -8.81 -9.12
C GLU A 56 16.33 -8.25 -10.54
N ASN A 57 15.45 -8.54 -11.50
CA ASN A 57 15.52 -8.05 -12.87
C ASN A 57 14.68 -6.79 -13.10
N ASN A 58 14.16 -6.18 -12.02
CA ASN A 58 13.26 -5.04 -12.08
C ASN A 58 11.98 -5.32 -12.89
N GLN A 59 11.43 -6.56 -12.74
CA GLN A 59 10.15 -6.96 -13.29
C GLN A 59 9.13 -7.20 -12.17
N TYR A 60 7.86 -6.86 -12.41
CA TYR A 60 6.81 -7.17 -11.45
C TYR A 60 6.59 -8.67 -11.37
N ALA A 61 6.56 -9.19 -10.14
CA ALA A 61 6.36 -10.60 -9.85
C ALA A 61 5.36 -10.77 -8.71
N PHE A 62 4.53 -11.80 -8.79
CA PHE A 62 3.65 -12.18 -7.68
C PHE A 62 4.46 -12.81 -6.55
N THR A 63 4.09 -12.49 -5.31
CA THR A 63 4.64 -13.13 -4.10
C THR A 63 3.84 -14.35 -3.68
N VAL A 64 2.70 -14.58 -4.29
CA VAL A 64 1.75 -15.66 -4.01
C VAL A 64 1.49 -16.50 -5.26
N GLU A 65 1.08 -17.76 -5.06
CA GLU A 65 0.79 -18.70 -6.13
C GLU A 65 -0.46 -19.56 -5.87
N GLY A 66 -0.87 -20.32 -6.86
CA GLY A 66 -1.96 -21.29 -6.75
C GLY A 66 -3.30 -20.65 -6.35
N LYS A 67 -3.94 -21.18 -5.31
CA LYS A 67 -5.25 -20.70 -4.85
C LYS A 67 -5.20 -19.29 -4.27
N THR A 68 -4.09 -18.93 -3.60
CA THR A 68 -3.89 -17.58 -3.03
C THR A 68 -3.79 -16.55 -4.14
N LEU A 69 -3.05 -16.84 -5.21
CA LEU A 69 -2.99 -15.96 -6.39
C LEU A 69 -4.38 -15.79 -7.04
N LEU A 70 -5.14 -16.87 -7.20
CA LEU A 70 -6.49 -16.75 -7.76
C LEU A 70 -7.41 -15.90 -6.88
N ARG A 71 -7.27 -16.00 -5.54
CA ARG A 71 -8.04 -15.15 -4.62
C ARG A 71 -7.63 -13.70 -4.75
N PHE A 72 -6.33 -13.41 -4.77
CA PHE A 72 -5.79 -12.07 -5.00
C PHE A 72 -6.33 -11.47 -6.32
N LEU A 73 -6.26 -12.22 -7.43
CA LEU A 73 -6.79 -11.76 -8.71
C LEU A 73 -8.31 -11.51 -8.67
N ALA A 74 -9.07 -12.37 -7.97
CA ALA A 74 -10.50 -12.14 -7.79
C ALA A 74 -10.78 -10.81 -7.05
N ASP A 75 -10.02 -10.50 -6.03
CA ASP A 75 -10.14 -9.23 -5.29
C ASP A 75 -9.76 -8.03 -6.16
N ILE A 76 -8.67 -8.12 -6.95
CA ILE A 76 -8.26 -7.09 -7.92
C ILE A 76 -9.35 -6.77 -8.93
N TYR A 77 -9.96 -7.80 -9.53
CA TYR A 77 -10.99 -7.64 -10.57
C TYR A 77 -12.42 -7.50 -10.00
N GLY A 78 -12.55 -7.49 -8.67
CA GLY A 78 -13.84 -7.31 -7.98
C GLY A 78 -14.79 -8.48 -8.17
N LYS A 79 -14.26 -9.71 -8.25
CA LYS A 79 -15.05 -10.94 -8.38
C LYS A 79 -15.33 -11.53 -7.00
N PRO A 80 -16.56 -11.91 -6.68
CA PRO A 80 -16.91 -12.49 -5.38
C PRO A 80 -16.27 -13.87 -5.17
N LYS A 81 -16.02 -14.62 -6.25
CA LYS A 81 -15.42 -15.96 -6.22
C LYS A 81 -14.33 -16.10 -7.26
N THR A 82 -13.40 -17.00 -7.02
CA THR A 82 -12.31 -17.32 -7.96
C THR A 82 -12.80 -17.98 -9.24
N GLU A 83 -13.95 -18.66 -9.19
CA GLU A 83 -14.60 -19.28 -10.36
C GLU A 83 -15.16 -18.23 -11.33
N ASP A 84 -15.49 -17.03 -10.85
CA ASP A 84 -16.06 -15.94 -11.65
C ASP A 84 -14.99 -15.19 -12.47
N LEU A 85 -13.70 -15.48 -12.25
CA LEU A 85 -12.60 -14.90 -13.04
C LEU A 85 -12.69 -15.37 -14.49
N GLU A 86 -12.65 -14.43 -15.42
CA GLU A 86 -12.49 -14.69 -16.84
C GLU A 86 -11.11 -15.29 -17.14
N TYR A 87 -10.94 -15.93 -18.29
CA TYR A 87 -9.66 -16.56 -18.64
C TYR A 87 -8.49 -15.54 -18.60
N ALA A 88 -8.66 -14.36 -19.18
CA ALA A 88 -7.65 -13.31 -19.17
C ALA A 88 -7.33 -12.82 -17.76
N GLU A 89 -8.33 -12.68 -16.89
CA GLU A 89 -8.15 -12.25 -15.49
C GLU A 89 -7.42 -13.32 -14.67
N ARG A 90 -7.71 -14.58 -14.93
CA ARG A 90 -7.10 -15.74 -14.24
C ARG A 90 -5.63 -15.95 -14.62
N THR A 91 -5.26 -15.59 -15.85
CA THR A 91 -3.91 -15.78 -16.41
C THR A 91 -3.12 -14.47 -16.50
N ALA A 92 -3.65 -13.41 -15.90
CA ALA A 92 -2.99 -12.10 -15.93
C ALA A 92 -1.61 -12.16 -15.27
N THR A 93 -0.65 -11.54 -15.89
CA THR A 93 0.69 -11.32 -15.35
C THR A 93 0.68 -10.20 -14.31
N ALA A 94 1.71 -10.11 -13.46
CA ALA A 94 1.83 -9.01 -12.52
C ALA A 94 1.92 -7.64 -13.20
N GLU A 95 2.56 -7.55 -14.37
CA GLU A 95 2.61 -6.34 -15.20
C GLU A 95 1.21 -5.91 -15.68
N GLU A 96 0.39 -6.87 -16.12
CA GLU A 96 -1.00 -6.59 -16.54
C GLU A 96 -1.87 -6.14 -15.38
N VAL A 97 -1.68 -6.71 -14.18
CA VAL A 97 -2.39 -6.29 -12.96
C VAL A 97 -2.02 -4.85 -12.58
N ILE A 98 -0.72 -4.51 -12.56
CA ILE A 98 -0.27 -3.13 -12.30
C ILE A 98 -0.85 -2.17 -13.34
N SER A 99 -0.78 -2.52 -14.62
CA SER A 99 -1.33 -1.70 -15.72
C SER A 99 -2.83 -1.50 -15.60
N TYR A 100 -3.57 -2.54 -15.19
CA TYR A 100 -5.02 -2.46 -14.96
C TYR A 100 -5.36 -1.51 -13.81
N LEU A 101 -4.67 -1.65 -12.67
CA LEU A 101 -4.91 -0.82 -11.49
C LEU A 101 -4.49 0.65 -11.73
N ALA A 102 -3.36 0.86 -12.40
CA ALA A 102 -2.89 2.21 -12.72
C ALA A 102 -3.65 2.87 -13.87
N GLY A 103 -4.46 2.12 -14.62
CA GLY A 103 -5.26 2.62 -15.74
C GLY A 103 -6.36 3.59 -15.35
N THR A 104 -6.90 4.30 -16.35
CA THR A 104 -7.91 5.38 -16.17
C THR A 104 -9.22 4.90 -15.54
N LYS A 105 -9.56 3.61 -15.68
CA LYS A 105 -10.78 3.01 -15.08
C LYS A 105 -10.64 2.74 -13.56
N LYS A 106 -9.42 2.80 -13.03
CA LYS A 106 -9.10 2.55 -11.63
C LYS A 106 -8.43 3.79 -11.01
N PHE A 107 -7.13 3.81 -10.91
CA PHE A 107 -6.41 4.84 -10.15
C PHE A 107 -5.88 6.00 -11.02
N ALA A 108 -5.83 5.83 -12.34
CA ALA A 108 -5.33 6.80 -13.30
C ALA A 108 -3.94 7.35 -12.92
N ILE A 109 -2.97 6.44 -12.67
CA ILE A 109 -1.59 6.80 -12.36
C ILE A 109 -0.79 6.83 -13.66
N GLY A 110 -0.45 8.03 -14.13
CA GLY A 110 0.19 8.28 -15.41
C GLY A 110 -0.28 9.59 -16.01
N GLU A 111 -0.07 9.79 -17.30
CA GLU A 111 -0.35 11.05 -17.98
C GLU A 111 -1.07 10.81 -19.31
N TYR A 112 -1.89 11.76 -19.70
CA TYR A 112 -2.44 11.81 -21.05
C TYR A 112 -1.38 12.29 -22.04
N LEU A 113 -1.32 11.71 -23.23
CA LEU A 113 -0.39 12.09 -24.29
C LEU A 113 -0.51 13.58 -24.64
N ASP A 114 -1.72 14.10 -24.68
CA ASP A 114 -2.00 15.53 -24.69
C ASP A 114 -2.65 15.93 -23.36
N PRO A 115 -1.96 16.68 -22.49
CA PRO A 115 -2.50 17.10 -21.19
C PRO A 115 -3.80 17.93 -21.28
N ASN A 116 -4.06 18.55 -22.44
CA ASN A 116 -5.26 19.36 -22.68
C ASN A 116 -6.42 18.55 -23.30
N ASP A 117 -6.13 17.35 -23.82
CA ASP A 117 -7.13 16.46 -24.42
C ASP A 117 -7.18 15.10 -23.69
N ARG A 118 -8.17 14.95 -22.81
CA ARG A 118 -8.41 13.70 -22.08
C ARG A 118 -8.99 12.56 -22.94
N ASN A 119 -9.25 12.79 -24.21
CA ASN A 119 -9.55 11.74 -25.18
C ASN A 119 -8.28 11.22 -25.87
N SER A 120 -7.13 11.87 -25.63
CA SER A 120 -5.83 11.34 -26.06
C SER A 120 -5.49 10.05 -25.31
N ASP A 121 -4.54 9.29 -25.82
CA ASP A 121 -4.07 8.07 -25.19
C ASP A 121 -3.50 8.36 -23.80
N PHE A 122 -3.83 7.50 -22.83
CA PHE A 122 -3.32 7.56 -21.48
C PHE A 122 -2.13 6.63 -21.34
N ILE A 123 -0.98 7.18 -20.94
CA ILE A 123 0.27 6.43 -20.75
C ILE A 123 0.39 6.08 -19.27
N VAL A 124 0.10 4.82 -18.96
CA VAL A 124 0.18 4.27 -17.59
C VAL A 124 1.61 4.39 -17.07
N GLY A 125 1.76 4.90 -15.84
CA GLY A 125 3.06 5.02 -15.18
C GLY A 125 3.99 6.10 -15.75
N SER A 126 3.53 6.90 -16.74
CA SER A 126 4.33 8.01 -17.25
C SER A 126 4.76 8.95 -16.12
N GLY A 127 6.04 9.33 -16.14
CA GLY A 127 6.64 10.20 -15.12
C GLY A 127 7.11 9.48 -13.86
N TYR A 128 6.92 8.16 -13.74
CA TYR A 128 7.29 7.38 -12.55
C TYR A 128 8.23 6.22 -12.88
N THR A 129 9.11 5.88 -11.95
CA THR A 129 9.86 4.60 -11.99
C THR A 129 8.90 3.44 -11.71
N LYS A 130 9.29 2.21 -12.09
CA LYS A 130 8.51 1.01 -11.78
C LYS A 130 8.28 0.84 -10.27
N GLU A 131 9.29 1.14 -9.47
CA GLU A 131 9.21 1.07 -8.01
C GLU A 131 8.17 2.05 -7.46
N LYS A 132 8.26 3.32 -7.86
CA LYS A 132 7.31 4.34 -7.43
C LYS A 132 5.89 4.05 -7.90
N LEU A 133 5.73 3.57 -9.13
CA LEU A 133 4.42 3.14 -9.63
C LEU A 133 3.83 2.01 -8.77
N LEU A 134 4.64 1.01 -8.41
CA LEU A 134 4.21 -0.07 -7.53
C LEU A 134 3.78 0.45 -6.17
N GLN A 135 4.56 1.34 -5.54
CA GLN A 135 4.24 1.94 -4.25
C GLN A 135 2.92 2.74 -4.32
N MET A 136 2.75 3.55 -5.36
CA MET A 136 1.51 4.29 -5.58
C MET A 136 0.31 3.37 -5.75
N VAL A 137 0.44 2.30 -6.54
CA VAL A 137 -0.61 1.28 -6.73
C VAL A 137 -0.92 0.60 -5.40
N THR A 138 0.09 0.24 -4.61
CA THR A 138 -0.06 -0.39 -3.29
C THR A 138 -0.88 0.49 -2.35
N ILE A 139 -0.53 1.75 -2.21
CA ILE A 139 -1.25 2.71 -1.35
C ILE A 139 -2.69 2.89 -1.85
N ARG A 140 -2.88 3.13 -3.16
CA ARG A 140 -4.21 3.31 -3.76
C ARG A 140 -5.09 2.07 -3.61
N TYR A 141 -4.51 0.89 -3.73
CA TYR A 141 -5.23 -0.37 -3.52
C TYR A 141 -5.65 -0.51 -2.05
N ALA A 142 -4.74 -0.29 -1.10
CA ALA A 142 -5.06 -0.29 0.32
C ALA A 142 -6.18 0.70 0.68
N MET A 143 -6.14 1.92 0.13
CA MET A 143 -7.22 2.90 0.28
C MET A 143 -8.54 2.42 -0.31
N SER A 144 -8.51 1.70 -1.44
CA SER A 144 -9.72 1.19 -2.09
C SER A 144 -10.44 0.10 -1.27
N LEU A 145 -9.71 -0.69 -0.50
CA LEU A 145 -10.26 -1.69 0.42
C LEU A 145 -11.06 -1.05 1.56
N ASN A 146 -10.67 0.16 1.96
CA ASN A 146 -11.35 0.94 3.00
C ASN A 146 -12.49 1.82 2.45
N SER A 147 -12.80 1.75 1.16
CA SER A 147 -13.74 2.66 0.47
C SER A 147 -15.18 2.63 1.00
N TYR A 148 -15.60 1.55 1.66
CA TYR A 148 -16.88 1.46 2.34
C TYR A 148 -16.93 2.25 3.66
N GLN A 149 -15.78 2.63 4.20
CA GLN A 149 -15.64 3.40 5.43
C GLN A 149 -14.76 4.63 5.13
N LYS A 150 -15.31 5.62 4.45
CA LYS A 150 -14.63 6.82 3.94
C LYS A 150 -13.76 7.59 4.97
N TYR A 151 -13.90 7.27 6.25
CA TYR A 151 -13.23 7.96 7.37
C TYR A 151 -12.14 7.09 8.01
N ILE A 152 -11.79 5.93 7.43
CA ILE A 152 -10.67 5.15 7.93
C ILE A 152 -9.42 5.53 7.14
N ALA A 153 -8.50 6.19 7.84
CA ALA A 153 -7.20 6.51 7.32
C ALA A 153 -6.43 5.23 6.95
N THR A 154 -5.77 5.23 5.80
CA THR A 154 -4.91 4.15 5.37
C THR A 154 -3.50 4.40 5.87
N THR A 155 -2.89 3.46 6.59
CA THR A 155 -1.51 3.57 7.04
C THR A 155 -0.56 3.34 5.86
N VAL A 156 0.33 4.31 5.61
CA VAL A 156 1.29 4.33 4.50
C VAL A 156 2.68 3.88 4.95
N ALA A 157 3.10 4.33 6.13
CA ALA A 157 4.38 3.96 6.74
C ALA A 157 4.24 3.85 8.26
N LYS A 158 5.08 3.01 8.86
CA LYS A 158 5.14 2.81 10.33
C LYS A 158 6.56 2.94 10.80
N ASP A 159 6.71 3.31 12.10
CA ASP A 159 8.01 3.50 12.74
C ASP A 159 8.91 4.45 11.95
N VAL A 160 8.31 5.57 11.50
CA VAL A 160 9.04 6.59 10.75
C VAL A 160 9.88 7.45 11.68
N SER A 161 10.97 7.99 11.13
CA SER A 161 11.90 8.88 11.82
C SER A 161 11.28 10.23 12.21
N ASP A 162 11.85 10.89 13.21
CA ASP A 162 11.45 12.26 13.60
C ASP A 162 11.66 13.25 12.45
N GLU A 163 12.65 13.02 11.59
CA GLU A 163 12.94 13.81 10.40
C GLU A 163 11.79 13.72 9.38
N THR A 164 11.26 12.52 9.15
CA THR A 164 10.09 12.32 8.28
C THR A 164 8.85 12.98 8.87
N VAL A 165 8.63 12.86 10.18
CA VAL A 165 7.53 13.54 10.88
C VAL A 165 7.63 15.04 10.70
N ALA A 166 8.81 15.63 10.95
CA ALA A 166 9.01 17.07 10.79
C ALA A 166 8.76 17.52 9.34
N MET A 167 9.29 16.80 8.36
CA MET A 167 9.11 17.10 6.94
C MET A 167 7.64 17.06 6.52
N ILE A 168 6.87 16.05 6.95
CA ILE A 168 5.44 15.96 6.67
C ILE A 168 4.67 17.11 7.33
N MET A 169 5.00 17.46 8.56
CA MET A 169 4.32 18.56 9.28
C MET A 169 4.63 19.92 8.66
N GLU A 170 5.86 20.16 8.19
CA GLU A 170 6.25 21.39 7.50
C GLU A 170 5.58 21.55 6.13
N ASN A 171 5.20 20.44 5.49
CA ASN A 171 4.58 20.42 4.17
C ASN A 171 3.07 20.07 4.23
N ALA A 172 2.42 20.24 5.38
CA ALA A 172 1.02 19.88 5.57
C ALA A 172 0.06 20.62 4.62
N ASP A 173 0.44 21.79 4.13
CA ASP A 173 -0.34 22.60 3.18
C ASP A 173 -0.42 22.01 1.76
N VAL A 174 0.47 21.08 1.41
CA VAL A 174 0.51 20.39 0.10
C VAL A 174 0.25 18.88 0.21
N LEU A 175 -0.02 18.39 1.42
CA LEU A 175 -0.27 16.99 1.75
C LEU A 175 -1.69 16.78 2.27
N ASP A 176 -2.69 17.21 1.51
CA ASP A 176 -4.10 17.08 1.87
C ASP A 176 -4.47 15.63 2.24
N GLY A 177 -5.09 15.46 3.42
CA GLY A 177 -5.52 14.16 3.93
C GLY A 177 -4.40 13.30 4.55
N VAL A 178 -3.17 13.79 4.59
CA VAL A 178 -2.06 13.11 5.27
C VAL A 178 -2.03 13.50 6.74
N SER A 179 -1.81 12.55 7.61
CA SER A 179 -1.66 12.76 9.05
C SER A 179 -0.57 11.87 9.63
N VAL A 180 0.07 12.38 10.68
CA VAL A 180 1.00 11.61 11.51
C VAL A 180 0.29 11.25 12.81
N THR A 181 0.33 9.98 13.18
CA THR A 181 -0.28 9.47 14.40
C THR A 181 0.79 8.87 15.30
N GLU A 182 0.70 9.13 16.61
CA GLU A 182 1.52 8.45 17.59
C GLU A 182 1.05 7.01 17.76
N ASP A 183 1.99 6.08 17.79
CA ASP A 183 1.78 4.67 18.02
C ASP A 183 2.78 4.16 19.05
N THR A 184 2.60 2.94 19.52
CA THR A 184 3.50 2.33 20.50
C THR A 184 3.98 0.99 19.98
N ILE A 185 5.26 0.88 19.71
CA ILE A 185 5.88 -0.39 19.34
C ILE A 185 6.53 -1.05 20.54
N ARG A 186 6.38 -2.36 20.63
CA ARG A 186 7.04 -3.16 21.66
C ARG A 186 8.41 -3.59 21.18
N LYS A 187 9.46 -3.05 21.77
CA LYS A 187 10.84 -3.48 21.51
C LYS A 187 11.29 -4.52 22.55
N TYR A 188 11.96 -5.53 22.06
CA TYR A 188 12.48 -6.64 22.86
C TYR A 188 13.99 -6.48 22.99
N VAL A 189 14.49 -6.45 24.24
CA VAL A 189 15.91 -6.44 24.52
C VAL A 189 16.42 -7.87 24.28
N ASP A 190 17.48 -8.02 23.48
CA ASP A 190 18.12 -9.31 23.17
C ASP A 190 17.14 -10.39 22.64
N SER A 191 16.27 -10.02 21.68
CA SER A 191 15.27 -10.94 21.11
C SER A 191 15.85 -12.27 20.62
N VAL A 192 17.11 -12.31 20.19
CA VAL A 192 17.83 -13.51 19.75
C VAL A 192 18.02 -14.51 20.89
N TYR A 193 18.28 -14.03 22.12
CA TYR A 193 18.52 -14.90 23.27
C TYR A 193 17.24 -15.30 24.02
N TYR A 194 16.20 -14.46 23.96
CA TYR A 194 14.97 -14.66 24.74
C TYR A 194 13.77 -15.09 23.89
N SER A 195 13.94 -15.34 22.60
CA SER A 195 12.85 -15.74 21.69
C SER A 195 12.07 -16.97 22.17
N HIS A 196 12.75 -17.93 22.80
CA HIS A 196 12.14 -19.14 23.37
C HIS A 196 11.36 -18.91 24.67
N ILE A 197 11.59 -17.78 25.37
CA ILE A 197 10.88 -17.40 26.60
C ILE A 197 9.72 -16.45 26.29
N ILE A 198 9.89 -15.53 25.32
CA ILE A 198 8.89 -14.52 24.95
C ILE A 198 7.73 -15.16 24.20
N GLY A 199 7.97 -16.32 23.56
CA GLY A 199 6.96 -17.02 22.80
C GLY A 199 6.68 -16.41 21.42
N TYR A 200 5.82 -17.05 20.70
CA TYR A 200 5.36 -16.64 19.37
C TYR A 200 3.92 -16.12 19.47
N ILE A 201 3.67 -14.94 18.93
CA ILE A 201 2.32 -14.41 18.80
C ILE A 201 1.93 -14.51 17.33
N GLY A 202 0.94 -15.37 17.02
CA GLY A 202 0.38 -15.52 15.70
C GLY A 202 -1.14 -15.59 15.76
N LYS A 203 -1.80 -15.53 14.62
CA LYS A 203 -3.24 -15.88 14.58
C LYS A 203 -3.38 -17.34 14.98
N ILE A 204 -4.34 -17.61 15.87
CA ILE A 204 -4.70 -18.99 16.24
C ILE A 204 -5.11 -19.74 14.99
N SER A 205 -4.58 -20.95 14.78
CA SER A 205 -5.00 -21.81 13.68
C SER A 205 -6.37 -22.44 13.97
N ASP A 206 -7.08 -22.84 12.93
CA ASP A 206 -8.40 -23.48 13.07
C ASP A 206 -8.31 -24.78 13.92
N ASP A 207 -7.20 -25.51 13.83
CA ASP A 207 -6.93 -26.72 14.62
C ASP A 207 -6.69 -26.41 16.11
N GLU A 208 -6.03 -25.28 16.41
CA GLU A 208 -5.81 -24.84 17.80
C GLU A 208 -7.11 -24.28 18.40
N TYR A 209 -7.88 -23.53 17.60
CA TYR A 209 -9.20 -23.06 18.02
C TYR A 209 -10.15 -24.21 18.36
N ALA A 210 -10.16 -25.28 17.54
CA ALA A 210 -10.97 -26.47 17.78
C ALA A 210 -10.54 -27.28 19.01
N ARG A 211 -9.28 -27.14 19.49
CA ARG A 211 -8.79 -27.79 20.71
C ARG A 211 -9.09 -27.02 21.98
N LEU A 212 -9.38 -25.72 21.87
CA LEU A 212 -9.61 -24.81 22.98
C LEU A 212 -11.11 -24.53 23.22
N SER A 213 -11.96 -24.89 22.28
CA SER A 213 -13.43 -24.81 22.34
C SER A 213 -14.03 -26.14 22.83
#